data_4931e35038dc8150e1b80866a590bc44
#
_entry.id   4931e35038dc8150e1b80866a590bc44
#
_cell.length_a   1.000
_cell.length_b   1.000
_cell.length_c   1.000
_cell.angle_alpha   90.00
_cell.angle_beta   90.00
_cell.angle_gamma   90.00
#
_symmetry.space_group_name_H-M   'P 1'
#
loop_
_entity.id
_entity.type
_entity.pdbx_description
1 polymer ?
#
loop_
_entity_poly.entity_id
_entity_poly.type
_entity_poly.pdbx_seq_one_letter_code
_entity_poly.pdbx_strand_id
1 'polypeptide(L)'
;MVGVLFPFGYAFYKYLKYEQVTIEAFWGSLVIIGALFLIFGKLNPKLKALYQKLNQIKEEIKDLTNQAWEQMKPLNDLYDWGLTTRMIQKVVPKLKFDLFVHQGRLSELFEDFNLADLPENQSIVAAQSGEINDNPFVLAEILSQEWTEKTYYGSLLITWRETITGQDGKPVSILRSQNLTASVNAPIPQYSKNACLIYGNEVAPNLSFIRKPSTFSNSDDDGFFAKHSKRKAMKKLEKFSQKLDDDSQYTLMSNREFELLFETMNRTNEQEYRMLFTPLAQTQMLDLIKDQRVGYGDDFTFRKQDMINIISPEHLNNHSLCTDPAQFRDFDIERAEAT
;
A
#
# COMPACT_ATOMS: atom_id res chain seq x y z
N MET A 1 23.15 -32.52 -20.99
CA MET A 1 23.71 -33.70 -21.68
C MET A 1 22.63 -34.59 -22.35
N VAL A 2 21.44 -34.74 -21.77
CA VAL A 2 20.36 -35.59 -22.31
C VAL A 2 19.77 -35.09 -23.63
N GLY A 3 19.71 -33.78 -23.86
CA GLY A 3 19.09 -33.18 -25.06
C GLY A 3 19.85 -33.34 -26.38
N VAL A 4 21.16 -33.66 -26.32
CA VAL A 4 22.00 -33.83 -27.51
C VAL A 4 22.07 -35.29 -27.96
N LEU A 5 21.85 -36.22 -27.05
CA LEU A 5 21.83 -37.65 -27.33
C LEU A 5 20.53 -38.10 -28.03
N PHE A 6 19.45 -37.37 -27.87
CA PHE A 6 18.14 -37.72 -28.41
C PHE A 6 18.06 -37.65 -29.95
N PRO A 7 18.54 -36.57 -30.63
CA PRO A 7 18.54 -36.54 -32.08
C PRO A 7 19.51 -37.56 -32.71
N PHE A 8 20.59 -37.93 -31.99
CA PHE A 8 21.54 -38.91 -32.44
C PHE A 8 20.97 -40.33 -32.38
N GLY A 9 20.30 -40.68 -31.27
CA GLY A 9 19.60 -41.95 -31.15
C GLY A 9 18.46 -42.08 -32.16
N TYR A 10 17.73 -40.96 -32.41
CA TYR A 10 16.66 -40.96 -33.42
C TYR A 10 17.18 -41.05 -34.86
N ALA A 11 18.28 -40.39 -35.22
CA ALA A 11 18.92 -40.46 -36.52
C ALA A 11 19.52 -41.87 -36.75
N PHE A 12 20.16 -42.45 -35.72
CA PHE A 12 20.70 -43.79 -35.76
C PHE A 12 19.61 -44.86 -35.86
N TYR A 13 18.49 -44.70 -35.13
CA TYR A 13 17.30 -45.56 -35.23
C TYR A 13 16.66 -45.47 -36.62
N LYS A 14 16.58 -44.28 -37.22
CA LYS A 14 16.05 -44.07 -38.55
C LYS A 14 16.99 -44.63 -39.65
N TYR A 15 18.31 -44.54 -39.43
CA TYR A 15 19.30 -45.16 -40.29
C TYR A 15 19.17 -46.71 -40.34
N LEU A 16 19.05 -47.32 -39.15
CA LEU A 16 18.89 -48.78 -39.06
C LEU A 16 17.55 -49.26 -39.64
N LYS A 17 16.51 -48.44 -39.63
CA LYS A 17 15.16 -48.84 -40.05
C LYS A 17 14.83 -48.56 -41.53
N TYR A 18 15.47 -47.54 -42.15
CA TYR A 18 15.06 -47.06 -43.48
C TYR A 18 16.15 -46.90 -44.50
N GLU A 19 17.42 -47.26 -44.24
CA GLU A 19 18.57 -47.16 -45.14
C GLU A 19 18.73 -45.84 -45.93
N GLN A 20 18.09 -44.74 -45.52
CA GLN A 20 18.02 -43.49 -46.32
C GLN A 20 18.78 -42.31 -45.73
N VAL A 21 19.64 -42.49 -44.71
CA VAL A 21 20.51 -41.39 -44.25
C VAL A 21 21.81 -41.47 -45.07
N THR A 22 22.07 -40.41 -45.83
CA THR A 22 23.32 -40.33 -46.61
C THR A 22 24.52 -40.39 -45.65
N ILE A 23 25.55 -41.13 -46.04
CA ILE A 23 26.83 -41.30 -45.30
C ILE A 23 27.41 -39.93 -44.89
N GLU A 24 27.20 -38.92 -45.73
CA GLU A 24 27.60 -37.53 -45.51
C GLU A 24 26.92 -36.88 -44.29
N ALA A 25 25.61 -37.11 -44.07
CA ALA A 25 24.90 -36.59 -42.92
C ALA A 25 25.35 -37.23 -41.59
N PHE A 26 25.76 -38.50 -41.63
CA PHE A 26 26.32 -39.19 -40.47
C PHE A 26 27.67 -38.60 -40.08
N TRP A 27 28.61 -38.45 -41.06
CA TRP A 27 29.92 -37.85 -40.79
C TRP A 27 29.83 -36.38 -40.38
N GLY A 28 28.91 -35.61 -40.97
CA GLY A 28 28.63 -34.23 -40.58
C GLY A 28 28.17 -34.09 -39.13
N SER A 29 27.28 -34.99 -38.69
CA SER A 29 26.80 -34.99 -37.30
C SER A 29 27.89 -35.37 -36.30
N LEU A 30 28.81 -36.28 -36.70
CA LEU A 30 29.93 -36.71 -35.86
C LEU A 30 30.99 -35.59 -35.69
N VAL A 31 31.23 -34.79 -36.73
CA VAL A 31 32.10 -33.61 -36.68
C VAL A 31 31.52 -32.54 -35.82
N ILE A 32 30.20 -32.28 -35.91
CA ILE A 32 29.51 -31.29 -35.06
C ILE A 32 29.57 -31.68 -33.58
N ILE A 33 29.35 -32.96 -33.24
CA ILE A 33 29.45 -33.46 -31.87
C ILE A 33 30.90 -33.36 -31.36
N GLY A 34 31.88 -33.70 -32.17
CA GLY A 34 33.29 -33.54 -31.83
C GLY A 34 33.67 -32.07 -31.56
N ALA A 35 33.20 -31.16 -32.41
CA ALA A 35 33.39 -29.72 -32.22
C ALA A 35 32.71 -29.21 -30.94
N LEU A 36 31.47 -29.61 -30.67
CA LEU A 36 30.75 -29.28 -29.44
C LEU A 36 31.47 -29.84 -28.21
N PHE A 37 32.01 -31.04 -28.26
CA PHE A 37 32.77 -31.62 -27.15
C PHE A 37 34.07 -30.85 -26.88
N LEU A 38 34.78 -30.41 -27.92
CA LEU A 38 35.98 -29.61 -27.81
C LEU A 38 35.66 -28.21 -27.23
N ILE A 39 34.59 -27.58 -27.68
CA ILE A 39 34.10 -26.29 -27.15
C ILE A 39 33.71 -26.44 -25.68
N PHE A 40 32.96 -27.48 -25.33
CA PHE A 40 32.53 -27.77 -23.98
C PHE A 40 33.74 -28.08 -23.07
N GLY A 41 34.73 -28.82 -23.56
CA GLY A 41 35.98 -29.13 -22.85
C GLY A 41 36.82 -27.89 -22.54
N LYS A 42 36.83 -26.88 -23.44
CA LYS A 42 37.51 -25.59 -23.24
C LYS A 42 36.72 -24.59 -22.37
N LEU A 43 35.37 -24.61 -22.45
CA LEU A 43 34.51 -23.73 -21.68
C LEU A 43 34.35 -24.18 -20.23
N ASN A 44 34.30 -25.48 -19.99
CA ASN A 44 34.07 -26.06 -18.66
C ASN A 44 35.11 -25.62 -17.60
N PRO A 45 36.45 -25.64 -17.88
CA PRO A 45 37.42 -25.16 -16.90
C PRO A 45 37.35 -23.66 -16.66
N LYS A 46 37.06 -22.86 -17.71
CA LYS A 46 36.85 -21.41 -17.54
C LYS A 46 35.60 -21.10 -16.69
N LEU A 47 34.51 -21.81 -16.95
CA LEU A 47 33.28 -21.69 -16.22
C LEU A 47 33.50 -22.08 -14.74
N LYS A 48 34.21 -23.18 -14.49
CA LYS A 48 34.55 -23.62 -13.12
C LYS A 48 35.44 -22.60 -12.40
N ALA A 49 36.41 -21.99 -13.07
CA ALA A 49 37.25 -20.94 -12.50
C ALA A 49 36.44 -19.67 -12.17
N LEU A 50 35.48 -19.30 -13.02
CA LEU A 50 34.57 -18.18 -12.75
C LEU A 50 33.65 -18.46 -11.56
N TYR A 51 33.11 -19.68 -11.44
CA TYR A 51 32.32 -20.08 -10.27
C TYR A 51 33.15 -20.07 -8.98
N GLN A 52 34.39 -20.50 -9.02
CA GLN A 52 35.28 -20.44 -7.88
C GLN A 52 35.56 -18.99 -7.45
N LYS A 53 35.86 -18.09 -8.39
CA LYS A 53 36.01 -16.66 -8.11
C LYS A 53 34.73 -16.04 -7.55
N LEU A 54 33.58 -16.37 -8.12
CA LEU A 54 32.28 -15.90 -7.62
C LEU A 54 32.04 -16.33 -6.18
N ASN A 55 32.36 -17.59 -5.86
CA ASN A 55 32.21 -18.09 -4.49
C ASN A 55 33.20 -17.43 -3.54
N GLN A 56 34.45 -17.19 -3.96
CA GLN A 56 35.42 -16.45 -3.14
C GLN A 56 34.95 -15.04 -2.84
N ILE A 57 34.45 -14.31 -3.84
CA ILE A 57 33.91 -12.96 -3.66
C ILE A 57 32.65 -12.98 -2.74
N LYS A 58 31.79 -14.00 -2.88
CA LYS A 58 30.62 -14.13 -1.97
C LYS A 58 31.02 -14.37 -0.52
N GLU A 59 32.03 -15.19 -0.27
CA GLU A 59 32.55 -15.41 1.08
C GLU A 59 33.22 -14.15 1.63
N GLU A 60 33.98 -13.43 0.82
CA GLU A 60 34.58 -12.16 1.22
C GLU A 60 33.54 -11.08 1.57
N ILE A 61 32.48 -10.96 0.75
CA ILE A 61 31.36 -10.06 1.04
C ILE A 61 30.68 -10.46 2.34
N LYS A 62 30.46 -11.76 2.58
CA LYS A 62 29.85 -12.25 3.80
C LYS A 62 30.70 -11.92 5.04
N ASP A 63 32.02 -12.11 4.94
CA ASP A 63 32.93 -11.81 6.04
C ASP A 63 32.98 -10.30 6.33
N LEU A 64 33.05 -9.46 5.30
CA LEU A 64 32.99 -8.00 5.45
C LEU A 64 31.65 -7.55 6.05
N THR A 65 30.54 -8.14 5.60
CA THR A 65 29.20 -7.86 6.16
C THR A 65 29.14 -8.25 7.64
N ASN A 66 29.67 -9.41 8.01
CA ASN A 66 29.71 -9.83 9.42
C ASN A 66 30.55 -8.87 10.26
N GLN A 67 31.70 -8.40 9.75
CA GLN A 67 32.53 -7.41 10.44
C GLN A 67 31.76 -6.08 10.61
N ALA A 68 31.03 -5.63 9.60
CA ALA A 68 30.22 -4.42 9.68
C ALA A 68 29.11 -4.57 10.74
N TRP A 69 28.42 -5.72 10.80
CA TRP A 69 27.43 -6.03 11.86
C TRP A 69 28.04 -5.98 13.26
N GLU A 70 29.24 -6.53 13.44
CA GLU A 70 29.92 -6.49 14.75
C GLU A 70 30.34 -5.06 15.14
N GLN A 71 30.76 -4.23 14.17
CA GLN A 71 31.09 -2.83 14.42
C GLN A 71 29.84 -2.01 14.80
N MET A 72 28.69 -2.28 14.17
CA MET A 72 27.41 -1.61 14.45
C MET A 72 26.67 -2.15 15.66
N LYS A 73 27.14 -3.27 16.23
CA LYS A 73 26.47 -3.92 17.35
C LYS A 73 26.19 -3.01 18.56
N PRO A 74 27.13 -2.14 19.03
CA PRO A 74 26.84 -1.25 20.16
C PRO A 74 25.68 -0.30 19.92
N LEU A 75 25.48 0.16 18.65
CA LEU A 75 24.35 0.98 18.26
C LEU A 75 23.09 0.14 18.14
N ASN A 76 23.18 -1.00 17.45
CA ASN A 76 22.03 -1.90 17.22
C ASN A 76 21.46 -2.48 18.54
N ASP A 77 22.29 -2.68 19.56
CA ASP A 77 21.86 -3.16 20.88
C ASP A 77 21.05 -2.12 21.66
N LEU A 78 21.02 -0.84 21.24
CA LEU A 78 20.15 0.19 21.82
C LEU A 78 18.70 0.04 21.37
N TYR A 79 18.46 -0.62 20.24
CA TYR A 79 17.11 -0.88 19.73
C TYR A 79 16.54 -2.13 20.39
N ASP A 80 15.62 -1.92 21.33
CA ASP A 80 14.84 -2.97 21.99
C ASP A 80 13.35 -2.82 21.70
N TRP A 81 12.55 -3.83 22.03
CA TRP A 81 11.09 -3.85 21.83
C TRP A 81 10.34 -2.71 22.50
N GLY A 82 10.89 -2.11 23.54
CA GLY A 82 10.28 -1.01 24.27
C GLY A 82 10.72 0.37 23.81
N LEU A 83 11.62 0.51 22.85
CA LEU A 83 12.18 1.80 22.45
C LEU A 83 11.10 2.74 21.91
N THR A 84 10.34 2.30 20.91
CA THR A 84 9.27 3.09 20.26
C THR A 84 8.22 3.52 21.26
N THR A 85 7.77 2.60 22.12
CA THR A 85 6.78 2.89 23.17
C THR A 85 7.29 3.92 24.17
N ARG A 86 8.55 3.79 24.63
CA ARG A 86 9.17 4.79 25.53
C ARG A 86 9.32 6.16 24.89
N MET A 87 9.64 6.23 23.60
CA MET A 87 9.72 7.49 22.85
C MET A 87 8.36 8.18 22.79
N ILE A 88 7.31 7.44 22.41
CA ILE A 88 5.96 7.98 22.31
C ILE A 88 5.46 8.43 23.69
N GLN A 89 5.68 7.65 24.74
CA GLN A 89 5.29 8.02 26.12
C GLN A 89 5.98 9.30 26.61
N LYS A 90 7.21 9.59 26.18
CA LYS A 90 7.86 10.86 26.51
C LYS A 90 7.18 12.07 25.87
N VAL A 91 6.64 11.90 24.66
CA VAL A 91 5.96 12.98 23.94
C VAL A 91 4.50 13.11 24.41
N VAL A 92 3.84 11.98 24.62
CA VAL A 92 2.43 11.92 25.05
C VAL A 92 2.33 11.06 26.32
N PRO A 93 2.55 11.65 27.51
CA PRO A 93 2.59 10.88 28.78
C PRO A 93 1.29 10.16 29.14
N LYS A 94 0.15 10.61 28.61
CA LYS A 94 -1.16 9.99 28.84
C LYS A 94 -1.38 8.72 28.02
N LEU A 95 -0.54 8.47 27.01
CA LEU A 95 -0.60 7.30 26.17
C LEU A 95 0.32 6.23 26.74
N LYS A 96 -0.25 5.17 27.27
CA LYS A 96 0.48 4.03 27.85
C LYS A 96 0.36 2.85 26.89
N PHE A 97 1.46 2.46 26.27
CA PHE A 97 1.50 1.27 25.42
C PHE A 97 1.80 0.01 26.24
N ASP A 98 1.15 -1.07 25.90
CA ASP A 98 1.54 -2.40 26.34
C ASP A 98 2.83 -2.82 25.60
N LEU A 99 3.68 -3.62 26.23
CA LEU A 99 4.91 -4.10 25.58
C LEU A 99 4.62 -5.04 24.40
N PHE A 100 3.52 -5.78 24.51
CA PHE A 100 2.98 -6.68 23.49
C PHE A 100 1.47 -6.48 23.41
N VAL A 101 0.86 -6.82 22.28
CA VAL A 101 -0.61 -6.75 22.12
C VAL A 101 -1.28 -7.56 23.23
N HIS A 102 -2.08 -6.90 24.05
CA HIS A 102 -2.75 -7.51 25.18
C HIS A 102 -4.17 -7.95 24.80
N GLN A 103 -4.42 -9.25 24.82
CA GLN A 103 -5.73 -9.80 24.44
C GLN A 103 -6.89 -9.24 25.28
N GLY A 104 -6.68 -8.95 26.57
CA GLY A 104 -7.67 -8.33 27.43
C GLY A 104 -8.16 -6.96 26.93
N ARG A 105 -7.28 -6.16 26.29
CA ARG A 105 -7.68 -4.87 25.70
C ARG A 105 -8.64 -5.04 24.52
N LEU A 106 -8.39 -6.06 23.70
CA LEU A 106 -9.29 -6.39 22.61
C LEU A 106 -10.64 -6.89 23.14
N SER A 107 -10.64 -7.82 24.10
CA SER A 107 -11.89 -8.28 24.73
C SER A 107 -12.69 -7.13 25.33
N GLU A 108 -12.04 -6.21 26.05
CA GLU A 108 -12.68 -5.01 26.62
C GLU A 108 -13.31 -4.14 25.51
N LEU A 109 -12.61 -3.88 24.41
CA LEU A 109 -13.18 -3.12 23.28
C LEU A 109 -14.38 -3.81 22.65
N PHE A 110 -14.39 -5.15 22.53
CA PHE A 110 -15.52 -5.89 21.99
C PHE A 110 -16.69 -6.01 22.97
N GLU A 111 -16.42 -6.33 24.23
CA GLU A 111 -17.44 -6.67 25.23
C GLU A 111 -18.05 -5.43 25.88
N ASP A 112 -17.22 -4.45 26.28
CA ASP A 112 -17.65 -3.27 27.03
C ASP A 112 -17.99 -2.09 26.11
N PHE A 113 -17.26 -1.94 24.98
CA PHE A 113 -17.43 -0.82 24.06
C PHE A 113 -18.14 -1.17 22.75
N ASN A 114 -18.53 -2.43 22.53
CA ASN A 114 -19.23 -2.92 21.32
C ASN A 114 -18.46 -2.66 20.02
N LEU A 115 -17.15 -2.93 20.01
CA LEU A 115 -16.38 -2.89 18.75
C LEU A 115 -16.93 -3.94 17.79
N ALA A 116 -17.29 -3.50 16.59
CA ALA A 116 -17.76 -4.41 15.55
C ALA A 116 -16.59 -5.24 14.95
N ASP A 117 -16.91 -6.42 14.46
CA ASP A 117 -15.96 -7.23 13.70
C ASP A 117 -15.47 -6.50 12.45
N LEU A 118 -14.24 -6.83 12.04
CA LEU A 118 -13.69 -6.32 10.79
C LEU A 118 -14.46 -6.90 9.60
N PRO A 119 -14.69 -6.10 8.55
CA PRO A 119 -15.22 -6.61 7.29
C PRO A 119 -14.37 -7.75 6.71
N GLU A 120 -14.99 -8.70 6.01
CA GLU A 120 -14.32 -9.88 5.42
C GLU A 120 -13.16 -9.53 4.45
N ASN A 121 -13.23 -8.35 3.85
CA ASN A 121 -12.20 -7.86 2.93
C ASN A 121 -11.06 -7.08 3.63
N GLN A 122 -11.00 -7.14 4.96
CA GLN A 122 -9.98 -6.45 5.77
C GLN A 122 -9.25 -7.42 6.69
N SER A 123 -7.97 -7.13 6.94
CA SER A 123 -7.15 -7.87 7.89
C SER A 123 -6.18 -6.95 8.63
N ILE A 124 -5.88 -7.26 9.88
CA ILE A 124 -4.87 -6.55 10.67
C ILE A 124 -3.49 -7.11 10.31
N VAL A 125 -2.59 -6.23 9.87
CA VAL A 125 -1.20 -6.57 9.51
C VAL A 125 -0.26 -6.33 10.69
N ALA A 126 -0.48 -5.24 11.41
CA ALA A 126 0.24 -4.90 12.62
C ALA A 126 -0.72 -4.30 13.65
N ALA A 127 -0.48 -4.54 14.91
CA ALA A 127 -1.27 -3.95 15.99
C ALA A 127 -0.39 -3.67 17.21
N GLN A 128 -0.75 -2.62 17.95
CA GLN A 128 -0.21 -2.27 19.25
C GLN A 128 -1.37 -1.90 20.17
N SER A 129 -1.41 -2.44 21.37
CA SER A 129 -2.43 -2.10 22.37
C SER A 129 -1.92 -1.17 23.44
N GLY A 130 -2.85 -0.58 24.21
CA GLY A 130 -2.53 0.28 25.35
C GLY A 130 -3.74 0.94 25.99
N GLU A 131 -3.47 1.96 26.80
CA GLU A 131 -4.45 2.80 27.46
C GLU A 131 -4.24 4.28 27.17
N ILE A 132 -5.33 5.00 26.98
CA ILE A 132 -5.36 6.47 26.92
C ILE A 132 -6.38 7.01 27.95
N ASN A 133 -5.91 7.70 28.98
CA ASN A 133 -6.74 8.13 30.12
C ASN A 133 -7.56 6.95 30.71
N ASP A 134 -6.92 5.83 30.92
CA ASP A 134 -7.49 4.58 31.46
C ASP A 134 -8.55 3.90 30.56
N ASN A 135 -8.74 4.37 29.31
CA ASN A 135 -9.56 3.70 28.31
C ASN A 135 -8.69 2.85 27.38
N PRO A 136 -9.16 1.67 26.97
CA PRO A 136 -8.42 0.79 26.10
C PRO A 136 -8.31 1.34 24.67
N PHE A 137 -7.15 1.16 24.04
CA PHE A 137 -6.99 1.44 22.63
C PHE A 137 -6.20 0.34 21.92
N VAL A 138 -6.39 0.28 20.60
CA VAL A 138 -5.57 -0.47 19.67
C VAL A 138 -5.18 0.45 18.52
N LEU A 139 -3.88 0.59 18.31
CA LEU A 139 -3.32 1.18 17.10
C LEU A 139 -3.11 0.04 16.11
N ALA A 140 -3.83 0.05 15.01
CA ALA A 140 -3.84 -1.02 14.04
C ALA A 140 -3.45 -0.54 12.64
N GLU A 141 -2.77 -1.39 11.92
CA GLU A 141 -2.52 -1.27 10.49
C GLU A 141 -3.40 -2.28 9.76
N ILE A 142 -4.38 -1.78 9.04
CA ILE A 142 -5.41 -2.58 8.37
C ILE A 142 -5.13 -2.63 6.88
N LEU A 143 -5.00 -3.85 6.35
CA LEU A 143 -4.94 -4.12 4.92
C LEU A 143 -6.37 -4.38 4.42
N SER A 144 -6.82 -3.56 3.47
CA SER A 144 -8.11 -3.72 2.80
C SER A 144 -7.91 -4.20 1.36
N GLN A 145 -8.75 -5.13 0.91
CA GLN A 145 -8.79 -5.61 -0.45
C GLN A 145 -10.06 -5.12 -1.13
N GLU A 146 -9.91 -4.46 -2.28
CA GLU A 146 -11.03 -4.06 -3.13
C GLU A 146 -10.83 -4.64 -4.53
N TRP A 147 -11.94 -4.98 -5.19
CA TRP A 147 -11.90 -5.42 -6.58
C TRP A 147 -12.12 -4.23 -7.50
N THR A 148 -11.15 -3.99 -8.39
CA THR A 148 -11.23 -2.95 -9.42
C THR A 148 -11.18 -3.58 -10.80
N GLU A 149 -11.70 -2.88 -11.81
CA GLU A 149 -11.60 -3.33 -13.19
C GLU A 149 -10.36 -2.76 -13.87
N LYS A 150 -9.59 -3.62 -14.50
CA LYS A 150 -8.46 -3.22 -15.37
C LYS A 150 -8.76 -3.61 -16.80
N THR A 151 -8.64 -2.64 -17.69
CA THR A 151 -8.78 -2.87 -19.12
C THR A 151 -7.45 -3.28 -19.72
N TYR A 152 -7.44 -4.45 -20.35
CA TYR A 152 -6.30 -4.97 -21.11
C TYR A 152 -6.56 -4.75 -22.59
N TYR A 153 -5.55 -4.26 -23.30
CA TYR A 153 -5.62 -3.98 -24.73
C TYR A 153 -4.73 -4.98 -25.47
N GLY A 154 -5.28 -5.59 -26.51
CA GLY A 154 -4.54 -6.38 -27.47
C GLY A 154 -4.60 -5.74 -28.84
N SER A 155 -3.52 -5.83 -29.61
CA SER A 155 -3.49 -5.38 -30.99
C SER A 155 -2.84 -6.43 -31.88
N LEU A 156 -3.41 -6.65 -33.07
CA LEU A 156 -2.91 -7.57 -34.09
C LEU A 156 -2.88 -6.85 -35.42
N LEU A 157 -1.68 -6.75 -36.00
CA LEU A 157 -1.53 -6.25 -37.37
C LEU A 157 -1.84 -7.39 -38.36
N ILE A 158 -2.92 -7.22 -39.10
CA ILE A 158 -3.24 -8.11 -40.21
C ILE A 158 -2.82 -7.46 -41.53
N THR A 159 -2.28 -8.29 -42.41
CA THR A 159 -1.88 -7.88 -43.75
C THR A 159 -2.53 -8.80 -44.77
N TRP A 160 -3.05 -8.21 -45.86
CA TRP A 160 -3.63 -8.97 -46.97
C TRP A 160 -3.26 -8.31 -48.28
N ARG A 161 -3.33 -9.09 -49.35
CA ARG A 161 -3.16 -8.61 -50.72
C ARG A 161 -4.53 -8.38 -51.33
N GLU A 162 -4.72 -7.19 -51.87
CA GLU A 162 -5.91 -6.80 -52.59
C GLU A 162 -5.53 -6.55 -54.04
N THR A 163 -6.30 -7.11 -55.00
CA THR A 163 -6.11 -6.83 -56.41
C THR A 163 -7.03 -5.70 -56.84
N ILE A 164 -6.43 -4.60 -57.27
CA ILE A 164 -7.14 -3.43 -57.78
C ILE A 164 -6.86 -3.28 -59.27
N THR A 165 -7.79 -2.66 -59.99
CA THR A 165 -7.57 -2.30 -61.41
C THR A 165 -6.74 -1.03 -61.46
N GLY A 166 -5.52 -1.16 -62.04
CA GLY A 166 -4.64 0.02 -62.30
C GLY A 166 -5.19 0.98 -63.31
N GLN A 167 -4.56 2.13 -63.46
CA GLN A 167 -4.95 3.14 -64.47
C GLN A 167 -4.90 2.63 -65.92
N ASP A 168 -4.09 1.60 -66.19
CA ASP A 168 -3.96 0.96 -67.48
C ASP A 168 -4.96 -0.21 -67.70
N GLY A 169 -5.97 -0.34 -66.81
CA GLY A 169 -6.97 -1.42 -66.89
C GLY A 169 -6.45 -2.79 -66.49
N LYS A 170 -5.18 -2.91 -66.05
CA LYS A 170 -4.57 -4.19 -65.64
C LYS A 170 -4.71 -4.41 -64.13
N PRO A 171 -4.88 -5.68 -63.68
CA PRO A 171 -4.95 -6.00 -62.28
C PRO A 171 -3.57 -5.77 -61.60
N VAL A 172 -3.54 -4.95 -60.52
CA VAL A 172 -2.35 -4.67 -59.70
C VAL A 172 -2.63 -5.18 -58.28
N SER A 173 -1.73 -6.01 -57.75
CA SER A 173 -1.82 -6.50 -56.39
C SER A 173 -1.13 -5.51 -55.44
N ILE A 174 -1.90 -4.96 -54.51
CA ILE A 174 -1.39 -4.09 -53.45
C ILE A 174 -1.45 -4.79 -52.12
N LEU A 175 -0.45 -4.53 -51.25
CA LEU A 175 -0.44 -4.98 -49.87
C LEU A 175 -1.18 -3.98 -48.99
N ARG A 176 -2.22 -4.45 -48.32
CA ARG A 176 -2.94 -3.67 -47.34
C ARG A 176 -2.63 -4.18 -45.95
N SER A 177 -2.64 -3.30 -44.99
CA SER A 177 -2.50 -3.64 -43.56
C SER A 177 -3.53 -2.91 -42.74
N GLN A 178 -4.00 -3.56 -41.71
CA GLN A 178 -4.91 -2.97 -40.72
C GLN A 178 -4.55 -3.48 -39.32
N ASN A 179 -4.54 -2.58 -38.37
CA ASN A 179 -4.36 -2.96 -36.97
C ASN A 179 -5.73 -3.23 -36.34
N LEU A 180 -5.96 -4.49 -35.95
CA LEU A 180 -7.13 -4.87 -35.16
C LEU A 180 -6.82 -4.66 -33.70
N THR A 181 -7.68 -3.93 -32.99
CA THR A 181 -7.57 -3.72 -31.55
C THR A 181 -8.78 -4.34 -30.85
N ALA A 182 -8.51 -4.99 -29.74
CA ALA A 182 -9.54 -5.51 -28.85
C ALA A 182 -9.20 -5.12 -27.41
N SER A 183 -10.22 -4.91 -26.59
CA SER A 183 -10.05 -4.68 -25.17
C SER A 183 -10.92 -5.65 -24.37
N VAL A 184 -10.40 -6.04 -23.20
CA VAL A 184 -11.09 -6.91 -22.27
C VAL A 184 -10.94 -6.32 -20.87
N ASN A 185 -12.03 -6.19 -20.11
CA ASN A 185 -12.02 -5.83 -18.71
C ASN A 185 -11.90 -7.09 -17.87
N ALA A 186 -10.96 -7.08 -16.93
CA ALA A 186 -10.83 -8.15 -15.95
C ALA A 186 -10.75 -7.55 -14.54
N PRO A 187 -11.42 -8.16 -13.56
CA PRO A 187 -11.30 -7.75 -12.17
C PRO A 187 -9.89 -8.06 -11.66
N ILE A 188 -9.29 -7.08 -10.99
CA ILE A 188 -8.01 -7.23 -10.28
C ILE A 188 -8.19 -6.83 -8.83
N PRO A 189 -7.54 -7.53 -7.87
CA PRO A 189 -7.53 -7.09 -6.50
C PRO A 189 -6.62 -5.87 -6.35
N GLN A 190 -7.14 -4.85 -5.70
CA GLN A 190 -6.38 -3.68 -5.26
C GLN A 190 -6.28 -3.73 -3.74
N TYR A 191 -5.06 -3.61 -3.25
CA TYR A 191 -4.79 -3.59 -1.81
C TYR A 191 -4.47 -2.16 -1.39
N SER A 192 -5.07 -1.73 -0.28
CA SER A 192 -4.77 -0.48 0.40
C SER A 192 -4.46 -0.74 1.87
N LYS A 193 -3.53 0.03 2.43
CA LYS A 193 -3.06 -0.10 3.79
C LYS A 193 -3.42 1.19 4.53
N ASN A 194 -4.10 1.06 5.66
CA ASN A 194 -4.56 2.18 6.45
C ASN A 194 -4.16 1.99 7.92
N ALA A 195 -3.53 3.01 8.49
CA ALA A 195 -3.28 3.07 9.92
C ALA A 195 -4.49 3.68 10.63
N CYS A 196 -4.89 3.11 11.76
CA CYS A 196 -5.96 3.65 12.56
C CYS A 196 -5.74 3.44 14.05
N LEU A 197 -6.17 4.42 14.83
CA LEU A 197 -6.31 4.34 16.28
C LEU A 197 -7.78 4.03 16.60
N ILE A 198 -8.03 2.89 17.22
CA ILE A 198 -9.34 2.46 17.69
C ILE A 198 -9.32 2.57 19.21
N TYR A 199 -10.20 3.35 19.82
CA TYR A 199 -10.27 3.45 21.27
C TYR A 199 -11.70 3.50 21.80
N GLY A 200 -11.91 2.86 22.96
CA GLY A 200 -13.15 2.89 23.69
C GLY A 200 -13.26 4.17 24.53
N ASN A 201 -14.46 4.75 24.61
CA ASN A 201 -14.73 5.89 25.46
C ASN A 201 -16.23 5.99 25.76
N GLU A 202 -16.60 6.05 27.03
CA GLU A 202 -17.99 6.17 27.47
C GLU A 202 -18.60 7.57 27.24
N VAL A 203 -17.79 8.56 26.84
CA VAL A 203 -18.29 9.91 26.56
C VAL A 203 -19.12 9.91 25.28
N ALA A 204 -20.34 10.42 25.37
CA ALA A 204 -21.32 10.47 24.28
C ALA A 204 -21.64 9.07 23.70
N PRO A 205 -22.21 8.17 24.51
CA PRO A 205 -22.39 6.76 24.14
C PRO A 205 -23.44 6.50 23.05
N ASN A 206 -24.30 7.48 22.75
CA ASN A 206 -25.34 7.37 21.71
C ASN A 206 -25.04 8.27 20.50
N LEU A 207 -23.81 8.75 20.40
CA LEU A 207 -23.39 9.63 19.30
C LEU A 207 -22.62 8.84 18.24
N SER A 208 -23.10 8.93 17.02
CA SER A 208 -22.37 8.42 15.85
C SER A 208 -22.23 9.50 14.80
N PHE A 209 -21.05 9.60 14.20
CA PHE A 209 -20.75 10.47 13.07
C PHE A 209 -19.52 10.01 12.31
N ILE A 210 -19.35 10.50 11.10
CA ILE A 210 -18.16 10.33 10.27
C ILE A 210 -17.69 11.71 9.83
N ARG A 211 -16.44 12.01 10.12
CA ARG A 211 -15.73 13.19 9.64
C ARG A 211 -14.66 12.77 8.64
N LYS A 212 -14.55 13.50 7.54
CA LYS A 212 -13.50 13.34 6.53
C LYS A 212 -12.76 14.66 6.34
N PRO A 213 -11.52 14.64 5.79
CA PRO A 213 -10.80 15.86 5.45
C PRO A 213 -11.64 16.81 4.60
N SER A 214 -11.68 18.08 4.98
CA SER A 214 -12.45 19.09 4.26
C SER A 214 -11.68 19.64 3.08
N THR A 215 -12.35 19.82 1.95
CA THR A 215 -11.76 20.47 0.77
C THR A 215 -11.40 21.95 1.00
N PHE A 216 -11.88 22.53 2.10
CA PHE A 216 -11.66 23.94 2.46
C PHE A 216 -10.48 24.16 3.40
N SER A 217 -9.93 23.12 4.01
CA SER A 217 -8.82 23.21 4.95
C SER A 217 -7.49 23.59 4.29
N ASN A 218 -7.27 23.13 3.05
CA ASN A 218 -6.03 23.34 2.29
C ASN A 218 -6.04 24.60 1.41
N SER A 219 -7.10 25.40 1.45
CA SER A 219 -7.15 26.65 0.70
C SER A 219 -6.43 27.74 1.49
N ASP A 220 -5.39 28.37 0.91
CA ASP A 220 -4.76 29.59 1.44
C ASP A 220 -5.84 30.55 1.93
N ASP A 221 -5.87 30.86 3.23
CA ASP A 221 -6.93 31.65 3.86
C ASP A 221 -7.07 33.08 3.28
N ASP A 222 -6.05 33.57 2.56
CA ASP A 222 -5.98 34.91 2.03
C ASP A 222 -6.46 35.06 0.58
N GLY A 223 -6.73 33.98 -0.14
CA GLY A 223 -7.20 34.05 -1.52
C GLY A 223 -8.65 34.56 -1.64
N PHE A 224 -8.91 35.55 -2.49
CA PHE A 224 -10.26 36.08 -2.75
C PHE A 224 -11.26 34.99 -3.15
N PHE A 225 -10.83 34.04 -3.96
CA PHE A 225 -11.65 32.88 -4.37
C PHE A 225 -11.92 31.90 -3.24
N ALA A 226 -10.94 31.67 -2.35
CA ALA A 226 -11.10 30.82 -1.16
C ALA A 226 -12.13 31.40 -0.20
N LYS A 227 -12.04 32.71 0.10
CA LYS A 227 -13.03 33.44 0.93
C LYS A 227 -14.43 33.39 0.32
N HIS A 228 -14.55 33.54 -0.99
CA HIS A 228 -15.85 33.47 -1.67
C HIS A 228 -16.44 32.05 -1.63
N SER A 229 -15.61 31.01 -1.83
CA SER A 229 -15.99 29.61 -1.78
C SER A 229 -16.44 29.20 -0.38
N LYS A 230 -15.67 29.55 0.67
CA LYS A 230 -16.03 29.36 2.08
C LYS A 230 -17.36 30.02 2.44
N ARG A 231 -17.59 31.28 2.00
CA ARG A 231 -18.88 31.97 2.20
C ARG A 231 -20.04 31.28 1.52
N LYS A 232 -19.85 30.78 0.30
CA LYS A 232 -20.90 30.06 -0.43
C LYS A 232 -21.23 28.72 0.26
N ALA A 233 -20.22 28.00 0.71
CA ALA A 233 -20.39 26.76 1.46
C ALA A 233 -21.14 27.01 2.80
N MET A 234 -20.75 28.07 3.53
CA MET A 234 -21.42 28.47 4.76
C MET A 234 -22.92 28.78 4.54
N LYS A 235 -23.26 29.55 3.53
CA LYS A 235 -24.66 29.82 3.17
C LYS A 235 -25.44 28.56 2.79
N LYS A 236 -24.77 27.59 2.16
CA LYS A 236 -25.38 26.29 1.82
C LYS A 236 -25.67 25.50 3.07
N LEU A 237 -24.75 25.52 4.05
CA LEU A 237 -24.87 24.86 5.34
C LEU A 237 -26.03 25.46 6.18
N GLU A 238 -26.15 26.80 6.20
CA GLU A 238 -27.25 27.50 6.86
C GLU A 238 -28.61 27.16 6.24
N LYS A 239 -28.70 27.15 4.91
CA LYS A 239 -29.92 26.74 4.23
C LYS A 239 -30.28 25.28 4.46
N PHE A 240 -29.28 24.42 4.59
CA PHE A 240 -29.49 23.01 4.89
C PHE A 240 -30.01 22.84 6.32
N SER A 241 -29.43 23.52 7.29
CA SER A 241 -29.91 23.54 8.67
C SER A 241 -31.37 24.03 8.77
N GLN A 242 -31.70 25.12 8.09
CA GLN A 242 -33.08 25.66 8.07
C GLN A 242 -34.10 24.70 7.45
N LYS A 243 -33.71 23.86 6.49
CA LYS A 243 -34.60 22.87 5.89
C LYS A 243 -34.81 21.64 6.78
N LEU A 244 -33.86 21.34 7.66
CA LEU A 244 -33.92 20.19 8.58
C LEU A 244 -34.62 20.54 9.89
N ASP A 245 -34.85 21.83 10.19
CA ASP A 245 -35.43 22.30 11.46
C ASP A 245 -36.87 21.78 11.71
N ASP A 246 -37.58 21.36 10.68
CA ASP A 246 -38.94 20.85 10.83
C ASP A 246 -39.00 19.35 11.20
N ASP A 247 -37.95 18.54 10.91
CA ASP A 247 -37.97 17.07 11.11
C ASP A 247 -36.73 16.49 11.79
N SER A 248 -35.65 17.24 11.99
CA SER A 248 -34.40 16.76 12.58
C SER A 248 -33.91 17.61 13.75
N GLN A 249 -33.27 16.97 14.73
CA GLN A 249 -32.63 17.63 15.86
C GLN A 249 -31.31 18.36 15.49
N TYR A 250 -31.00 18.46 14.18
CA TYR A 250 -29.75 19.07 13.72
C TYR A 250 -29.79 20.59 13.87
N THR A 251 -28.88 21.14 14.67
CA THR A 251 -28.70 22.57 14.83
C THR A 251 -27.22 22.95 14.68
N LEU A 252 -26.96 24.03 13.94
CA LEU A 252 -25.60 24.50 13.74
C LEU A 252 -24.95 24.96 15.04
N MET A 253 -23.68 24.60 15.22
CA MET A 253 -22.86 25.10 16.31
C MET A 253 -22.65 26.63 16.17
N SER A 254 -22.40 27.31 17.27
CA SER A 254 -22.10 28.75 17.27
C SER A 254 -20.80 29.05 16.52
N ASN A 255 -19.80 28.16 16.60
CA ASN A 255 -18.57 28.26 15.82
C ASN A 255 -18.80 27.74 14.39
N ARG A 256 -19.09 28.66 13.47
CA ARG A 256 -19.40 28.35 12.08
C ARG A 256 -18.22 27.80 11.32
N GLU A 257 -17.01 28.22 11.67
CA GLU A 257 -15.78 27.73 11.03
C GLU A 257 -15.53 26.26 11.39
N PHE A 258 -15.77 25.87 12.65
CA PHE A 258 -15.71 24.50 13.09
C PHE A 258 -16.70 23.62 12.31
N GLU A 259 -17.96 24.05 12.17
CA GLU A 259 -18.96 23.31 11.39
C GLU A 259 -18.55 23.12 9.93
N LEU A 260 -17.92 24.13 9.33
CA LEU A 260 -17.50 24.07 7.94
C LEU A 260 -16.30 23.14 7.73
N LEU A 261 -15.30 23.20 8.60
CA LEU A 261 -14.05 22.48 8.42
C LEU A 261 -14.12 21.06 9.02
N PHE A 262 -14.87 20.87 10.08
CA PHE A 262 -15.02 19.54 10.71
C PHE A 262 -16.07 18.67 10.01
N GLU A 263 -17.09 19.25 9.39
CA GLU A 263 -18.04 18.66 8.43
C GLU A 263 -18.70 17.34 8.88
N THR A 264 -19.38 17.34 10.02
CA THR A 264 -20.10 16.19 10.58
C THR A 264 -21.61 16.33 10.45
N MET A 265 -22.11 16.42 9.21
CA MET A 265 -23.54 16.62 8.94
C MET A 265 -24.40 15.38 9.22
N ASN A 266 -23.78 14.20 9.40
CA ASN A 266 -24.40 12.91 9.64
C ASN A 266 -24.44 12.50 11.11
N ARG A 267 -24.29 13.44 12.04
CA ARG A 267 -24.32 13.17 13.48
C ARG A 267 -25.73 12.77 13.94
N THR A 268 -25.80 11.76 14.79
CA THR A 268 -27.07 11.16 15.24
C THR A 268 -27.65 11.82 16.49
N ASN A 269 -26.82 12.40 17.35
CA ASN A 269 -27.23 12.99 18.64
C ASN A 269 -26.59 14.37 18.82
N GLU A 270 -27.39 15.41 18.64
CA GLU A 270 -26.94 16.80 18.73
C GLU A 270 -26.51 17.22 20.13
N GLN A 271 -27.22 16.73 21.16
CA GLN A 271 -26.90 17.06 22.54
C GLN A 271 -25.55 16.49 22.95
N GLU A 272 -25.33 15.20 22.68
CA GLU A 272 -24.04 14.54 22.97
C GLU A 272 -22.91 15.10 22.12
N TYR A 273 -23.19 15.49 20.87
CA TYR A 273 -22.23 16.15 20.00
C TYR A 273 -21.73 17.48 20.60
N ARG A 274 -22.64 18.29 21.16
CA ARG A 274 -22.29 19.55 21.84
C ARG A 274 -21.52 19.33 23.13
N MET A 275 -21.81 18.25 23.85
CA MET A 275 -21.06 17.87 25.05
C MET A 275 -19.64 17.45 24.71
N LEU A 276 -19.47 16.68 23.63
CA LEU A 276 -18.16 16.21 23.16
C LEU A 276 -17.32 17.38 22.63
N PHE A 277 -17.90 18.23 21.78
CA PHE A 277 -17.23 19.37 21.17
C PHE A 277 -17.54 20.67 21.93
N THR A 278 -16.96 20.81 23.12
CA THR A 278 -16.99 22.09 23.87
C THR A 278 -16.29 23.21 23.08
N PRO A 279 -16.51 24.49 23.38
CA PRO A 279 -15.82 25.59 22.68
C PRO A 279 -14.30 25.46 22.66
N LEU A 280 -13.69 24.95 23.72
CA LEU A 280 -12.26 24.70 23.81
C LEU A 280 -11.86 23.57 22.85
N ALA A 281 -12.61 22.45 22.82
CA ALA A 281 -12.35 21.35 21.93
C ALA A 281 -12.48 21.76 20.46
N GLN A 282 -13.48 22.59 20.12
CA GLN A 282 -13.63 23.15 18.78
C GLN A 282 -12.42 23.98 18.34
N THR A 283 -11.91 24.84 19.24
CA THR A 283 -10.73 25.66 18.96
C THR A 283 -9.50 24.78 18.74
N GLN A 284 -9.24 23.81 19.61
CA GLN A 284 -8.12 22.91 19.50
C GLN A 284 -8.18 22.05 18.22
N MET A 285 -9.37 21.58 17.83
CA MET A 285 -9.56 20.86 16.56
C MET A 285 -9.31 21.75 15.35
N LEU A 286 -9.75 23.00 15.38
CA LEU A 286 -9.45 23.96 14.31
C LEU A 286 -7.96 24.26 14.21
N ASP A 287 -7.27 24.43 15.33
CA ASP A 287 -5.83 24.64 15.37
C ASP A 287 -5.10 23.43 14.75
N LEU A 288 -5.50 22.20 15.10
CA LEU A 288 -4.96 20.98 14.54
C LEU A 288 -5.19 20.89 13.01
N ILE A 289 -6.41 21.13 12.56
CA ILE A 289 -6.78 21.08 11.13
C ILE A 289 -6.01 22.11 10.30
N LYS A 290 -5.70 23.28 10.88
CA LYS A 290 -5.00 24.37 10.21
C LYS A 290 -3.48 24.29 10.28
N ASP A 291 -2.92 23.50 11.21
CA ASP A 291 -1.48 23.43 11.40
C ASP A 291 -0.81 22.54 10.33
N GLN A 292 -0.38 23.16 9.23
CA GLN A 292 0.40 22.52 8.18
C GLN A 292 1.92 22.73 8.33
N ARG A 293 2.35 23.46 9.35
CA ARG A 293 3.76 23.79 9.55
C ARG A 293 4.49 22.79 10.43
N VAL A 294 3.85 22.35 11.50
CA VAL A 294 4.37 21.35 12.45
C VAL A 294 3.57 20.06 12.35
N GLY A 295 2.26 20.18 12.19
CA GLY A 295 1.33 19.09 11.96
C GLY A 295 1.09 18.82 10.48
N TYR A 296 0.30 17.80 10.19
CA TYR A 296 -0.10 17.41 8.83
C TYR A 296 -1.38 18.10 8.36
N GLY A 297 -1.93 19.00 9.19
CA GLY A 297 -3.17 19.69 8.90
C GLY A 297 -4.38 18.77 8.90
N ASP A 298 -5.26 18.96 7.93
CA ASP A 298 -6.51 18.21 7.79
C ASP A 298 -6.32 16.94 6.97
N ASP A 299 -5.60 15.95 7.51
CA ASP A 299 -5.29 14.71 6.81
C ASP A 299 -5.85 13.45 7.50
N PHE A 300 -6.84 13.58 8.39
CA PHE A 300 -7.37 12.45 9.12
C PHE A 300 -8.89 12.27 8.94
N THR A 301 -9.34 11.05 8.97
CA THR A 301 -10.74 10.70 9.16
C THR A 301 -11.02 10.41 10.63
N PHE A 302 -12.21 10.81 11.10
CA PHE A 302 -12.66 10.48 12.44
C PHE A 302 -14.07 9.89 12.37
N ARG A 303 -14.19 8.64 12.73
CA ARG A 303 -15.45 7.93 12.84
C ARG A 303 -15.72 7.64 14.31
N LYS A 304 -16.83 8.15 14.81
CA LYS A 304 -17.39 7.75 16.09
C LYS A 304 -18.61 6.88 15.84
N GLN A 305 -18.70 5.76 16.53
CA GLN A 305 -19.85 4.88 16.54
C GLN A 305 -20.10 4.50 17.99
N ASP A 306 -21.09 5.14 18.57
CA ASP A 306 -21.44 4.97 19.98
C ASP A 306 -20.22 5.19 20.91
N MET A 307 -19.75 4.20 21.62
CA MET A 307 -18.59 4.28 22.51
C MET A 307 -17.24 4.05 21.79
N ILE A 308 -17.25 3.62 20.53
CA ILE A 308 -16.01 3.39 19.75
C ILE A 308 -15.64 4.62 18.93
N ASN A 309 -14.37 4.96 18.98
CA ASN A 309 -13.76 6.05 18.22
C ASN A 309 -12.65 5.49 17.34
N ILE A 310 -12.69 5.79 16.04
CA ILE A 310 -11.70 5.36 15.05
C ILE A 310 -11.14 6.61 14.38
N ILE A 311 -9.85 6.83 14.54
CA ILE A 311 -9.12 7.94 13.91
C ILE A 311 -8.10 7.35 12.95
N SER A 312 -8.14 7.75 11.69
CA SER A 312 -7.25 7.26 10.65
C SER A 312 -6.55 8.44 9.98
N PRO A 313 -5.32 8.79 10.39
CA PRO A 313 -4.51 9.80 9.72
C PRO A 313 -3.92 9.24 8.42
N GLU A 314 -4.00 10.00 7.32
CA GLU A 314 -3.52 9.53 6.01
C GLU A 314 -1.98 9.46 5.94
N HIS A 315 -1.27 10.36 6.61
CA HIS A 315 0.19 10.35 6.62
C HIS A 315 0.79 9.08 7.23
N LEU A 316 0.09 8.43 8.19
CA LEU A 316 0.56 7.18 8.80
C LEU A 316 0.43 5.96 7.87
N ASN A 317 -0.32 6.04 6.78
CA ASN A 317 -0.48 4.92 5.83
C ASN A 317 0.85 4.53 5.14
N ASN A 318 1.80 5.46 5.08
CA ASN A 318 3.12 5.23 4.49
C ASN A 318 4.19 4.83 5.52
N HIS A 319 3.84 4.80 6.81
CA HIS A 319 4.73 4.42 7.88
C HIS A 319 4.39 3.03 8.41
N SER A 320 5.40 2.27 8.81
CA SER A 320 5.19 0.99 9.46
C SER A 320 4.91 1.20 10.95
N LEU A 321 3.82 0.64 11.44
CA LEU A 321 3.50 0.60 12.88
C LEU A 321 4.18 -0.58 13.60
N CYS A 322 5.02 -1.33 12.89
CA CYS A 322 5.78 -2.42 13.45
C CYS A 322 6.79 -1.90 14.48
N THR A 323 6.75 -2.42 15.69
CA THR A 323 7.67 -2.08 16.78
C THR A 323 8.88 -3.03 16.87
N ASP A 324 9.03 -3.93 15.89
CA ASP A 324 10.17 -4.87 15.85
C ASP A 324 11.47 -4.08 15.73
N PRO A 325 12.37 -4.20 16.71
CA PRO A 325 13.66 -3.51 16.68
C PRO A 325 14.53 -3.95 15.50
N ALA A 326 14.28 -5.10 14.89
CA ALA A 326 15.02 -5.59 13.74
C ALA A 326 14.93 -4.65 12.52
N GLN A 327 13.83 -3.91 12.36
CA GLN A 327 13.66 -2.96 11.26
C GLN A 327 14.56 -1.72 11.36
N PHE A 328 15.02 -1.38 12.57
CA PHE A 328 15.87 -0.22 12.82
C PHE A 328 17.36 -0.60 12.89
N ARG A 329 17.69 -1.90 12.85
CA ARG A 329 19.05 -2.41 12.93
C ARG A 329 19.62 -2.57 11.54
N ASP A 330 20.77 -1.95 11.28
CA ASP A 330 21.50 -2.11 10.02
C ASP A 330 23.01 -2.17 10.31
N PHE A 331 23.76 -2.71 9.36
CA PHE A 331 25.22 -2.68 9.37
C PHE A 331 25.78 -1.46 8.61
N ASP A 332 24.93 -0.76 7.87
CA ASP A 332 25.27 0.45 7.10
C ASP A 332 24.75 1.67 7.87
N ILE A 333 25.68 2.56 8.26
CA ILE A 333 25.36 3.74 9.06
C ILE A 333 24.46 4.73 8.29
N GLU A 334 24.65 4.88 6.97
CA GLU A 334 23.84 5.78 6.15
C GLU A 334 22.38 5.29 6.07
N ARG A 335 22.19 3.98 6.03
CA ARG A 335 20.84 3.39 6.10
C ARG A 335 20.23 3.53 7.49
N ALA A 336 21.01 3.30 8.53
CA ALA A 336 20.55 3.45 9.90
C ALA A 336 20.15 4.91 10.24
N GLU A 337 20.75 5.91 9.60
CA GLU A 337 20.36 7.31 9.74
C GLU A 337 19.10 7.69 8.94
N ALA A 338 18.79 6.94 7.89
CA ALA A 338 17.65 7.20 7.01
C ALA A 338 16.34 6.51 7.49
N THR A 339 16.43 5.58 8.45
CA THR A 339 15.30 4.84 9.02
C THR A 339 14.79 5.49 10.29
#